data_2377b3cfdd2f10cc2cf7fbd1e954f1f8
#
_entry.id   2377b3cfdd2f10cc2cf7fbd1e954f1f8
#
_cell.length_a   1.000
_cell.length_b   1.000
_cell.length_c   1.000
_cell.angle_alpha   90.00
_cell.angle_beta   90.00
_cell.angle_gamma   90.00
#
_symmetry.space_group_name_H-M   'P 1'
#
loop_
_entity.id
_entity.type
_entity.pdbx_description
1 polymer ?
#
loop_
_entity_poly.entity_id
_entity_poly.type
_entity_poly.pdbx_seq_one_letter_code
_entity_poly.pdbx_strand_id
1 'polypeptide(L)'
;MVRTLDRTKDIFLDTMLLGNEILIKKIKTTNKTKITVVLAAYRSVKRLQQIINDLFNQSFQDFEVIVVDDLSSSEIEEAVATVDSSKINYIKKQLGSNSSAKNCALDFAKGEYVVFVEENSKLKQNYLEILYNEISKNNLDIVMLTRDGYPSILDEKISSGQEYLIEEIKRLKSDLNYNITACMFKRKFLDIYNLRFQEDMLALENLYFKLKTFDIAGKVSQIGKVGYKDLLEKKSVRNNAMIDASTRRIMIAVNKIEEFKQNKKYEESLNLLCGYLLFDVLRMHENMSEEIEILELIKSRKNYFESDTFVNKTMIAMSPIMFANHLNRKDRR
;
A
#
# COMPACT_ATOMS: atom_id res chain seq x y z
N MET A 1 -4.16 -3.73 29.53
CA MET A 1 -5.46 -3.05 29.71
C MET A 1 -5.45 -1.84 28.78
N VAL A 2 -5.91 -2.01 27.54
CA VAL A 2 -5.98 -0.93 26.56
C VAL A 2 -7.11 0.00 27.00
N ARG A 3 -6.80 1.17 27.53
CA ARG A 3 -7.80 2.22 27.69
C ARG A 3 -8.13 2.76 26.31
N THR A 4 -9.34 2.56 25.86
CA THR A 4 -9.93 3.29 24.75
C THR A 4 -9.76 4.79 25.05
N LEU A 5 -8.89 5.45 24.30
CA LEU A 5 -8.75 6.90 24.34
C LEU A 5 -10.08 7.49 23.87
N ASP A 6 -10.76 8.15 24.77
CA ASP A 6 -11.97 8.90 24.46
C ASP A 6 -11.59 10.04 23.49
N ARG A 7 -11.99 9.90 22.23
CA ARG A 7 -11.68 10.84 21.13
C ARG A 7 -12.33 12.21 21.31
N THR A 8 -13.09 12.42 22.40
CA THR A 8 -13.85 13.65 22.66
C THR A 8 -13.15 14.62 23.60
N LYS A 9 -12.04 14.23 24.23
CA LYS A 9 -11.29 15.11 25.16
C LYS A 9 -10.06 15.69 24.49
N ASP A 10 -10.01 17.02 24.48
CA ASP A 10 -8.83 17.81 24.13
C ASP A 10 -7.69 17.51 25.12
N ILE A 11 -6.77 16.62 24.77
CA ILE A 11 -5.62 16.28 25.58
C ILE A 11 -4.38 16.94 24.99
N PHE A 12 -3.85 17.92 25.69
CA PHE A 12 -2.50 18.44 25.46
C PHE A 12 -1.48 17.42 25.97
N LEU A 13 -0.68 16.86 25.08
CA LEU A 13 0.41 15.96 25.43
C LEU A 13 1.69 16.40 24.74
N ASP A 14 2.55 17.13 25.48
CA ASP A 14 3.89 17.43 24.98
C ASP A 14 4.79 16.18 24.94
N THR A 15 4.59 15.26 25.85
CA THR A 15 5.21 13.92 25.86
C THR A 15 4.37 13.01 26.76
N MET A 16 3.87 11.90 26.25
CA MET A 16 3.18 10.90 27.04
C MET A 16 3.80 9.54 26.85
N LEU A 17 4.21 8.94 27.96
CA LEU A 17 4.54 7.52 28.06
C LEU A 17 3.23 6.76 28.34
N LEU A 18 2.69 6.09 27.36
CA LEU A 18 1.58 5.14 27.53
C LEU A 18 2.15 3.73 27.73
N GLY A 19 2.50 3.40 28.98
CA GLY A 19 3.24 2.18 29.30
C GLY A 19 4.69 2.25 28.83
N ASN A 20 5.46 1.18 29.03
CA ASN A 20 6.90 1.12 28.69
C ASN A 20 7.23 1.14 27.19
N GLU A 21 6.24 1.31 26.29
CA GLU A 21 6.40 0.99 24.88
C GLU A 21 6.00 2.09 23.87
N ILE A 22 5.36 3.19 24.31
CA ILE A 22 4.87 4.24 23.40
C ILE A 22 5.38 5.60 23.83
N LEU A 23 6.17 6.24 23.01
CA LEU A 23 6.54 7.64 23.14
C LEU A 23 5.74 8.47 22.12
N ILE A 24 4.81 9.28 22.60
CA ILE A 24 4.08 10.23 21.76
C ILE A 24 4.64 11.62 22.04
N LYS A 25 5.25 12.24 21.04
CA LYS A 25 5.64 13.64 21.07
C LYS A 25 4.67 14.46 20.24
N LYS A 26 4.06 15.46 20.89
CA LYS A 26 3.34 16.51 20.21
C LYS A 26 2.07 16.07 19.47
N ILE A 27 1.05 15.57 20.19
CA ILE A 27 -0.31 15.58 19.64
C ILE A 27 -0.91 16.95 19.97
N LYS A 28 -0.79 17.91 19.04
CA LYS A 28 -1.53 19.16 19.13
C LYS A 28 -2.97 18.91 18.69
N THR A 29 -3.90 19.16 19.57
CA THR A 29 -5.32 19.25 19.22
C THR A 29 -5.54 20.53 18.42
N THR A 30 -5.48 20.45 17.12
CA THR A 30 -6.03 21.49 16.27
C THR A 30 -7.43 21.11 15.84
N ASN A 31 -8.29 22.10 15.68
CA ASN A 31 -9.65 21.98 15.16
C ASN A 31 -9.71 21.06 13.93
N LYS A 32 -10.89 20.51 13.67
CA LYS A 32 -11.20 19.60 12.54
C LYS A 32 -10.31 19.83 11.32
N THR A 33 -9.32 18.97 11.13
CA THR A 33 -8.51 18.97 9.92
C THR A 33 -9.21 18.16 8.82
N LYS A 34 -8.97 18.50 7.56
CA LYS A 34 -9.58 17.80 6.40
C LYS A 34 -8.86 16.51 6.09
N ILE A 35 -7.55 16.51 6.12
CA ILE A 35 -6.74 15.35 5.70
C ILE A 35 -5.77 14.97 6.80
N THR A 36 -5.70 13.67 7.11
CA THR A 36 -4.57 13.07 7.83
C THR A 36 -3.65 12.42 6.82
N VAL A 37 -2.40 12.85 6.81
CA VAL A 37 -1.32 12.19 6.06
C VAL A 37 -0.59 11.24 7.00
N VAL A 38 -0.62 9.95 6.70
CA VAL A 38 0.08 8.91 7.44
C VAL A 38 1.42 8.63 6.77
N LEU A 39 2.50 8.74 7.55
CA LEU A 39 3.87 8.52 7.09
C LEU A 39 4.56 7.53 8.05
N ALA A 40 4.74 6.30 7.61
CA ALA A 40 5.53 5.32 8.34
C ALA A 40 7.01 5.57 8.04
N ALA A 41 7.77 5.99 9.05
CA ALA A 41 9.21 6.25 8.94
C ALA A 41 9.98 4.97 9.29
N TYR A 42 10.78 4.48 8.33
CA TYR A 42 11.39 3.16 8.50
C TYR A 42 12.88 3.10 8.17
N ARG A 43 13.37 3.82 7.16
CA ARG A 43 14.72 3.52 6.62
C ARG A 43 15.63 4.71 6.37
N SER A 44 15.13 5.90 6.11
CA SER A 44 15.96 6.96 5.57
C SER A 44 15.52 8.35 6.03
N VAL A 45 16.31 8.93 6.91
CA VAL A 45 16.18 10.34 7.33
C VAL A 45 16.07 11.28 6.13
N LYS A 46 16.94 11.10 5.13
CA LYS A 46 16.93 11.94 3.94
C LYS A 46 15.62 11.86 3.16
N ARG A 47 15.06 10.67 3.00
CA ARG A 47 13.77 10.49 2.30
C ARG A 47 12.63 11.06 3.13
N LEU A 48 12.63 10.82 4.43
CA LEU A 48 11.66 11.40 5.36
C LEU A 48 11.65 12.94 5.24
N GLN A 49 12.81 13.58 5.27
CA GLN A 49 12.93 15.02 5.11
C GLN A 49 12.41 15.51 3.75
N GLN A 50 12.69 14.78 2.67
CA GLN A 50 12.18 15.11 1.33
C GLN A 50 10.66 15.05 1.28
N ILE A 51 10.03 14.01 1.82
CA ILE A 51 8.57 13.87 1.87
C ILE A 51 7.94 14.94 2.75
N ILE A 52 8.52 15.23 3.91
CA ILE A 52 8.05 16.32 4.78
C ILE A 52 8.10 17.65 4.01
N ASN A 53 9.18 17.95 3.30
CA ASN A 53 9.29 19.15 2.48
C ASN A 53 8.23 19.18 1.36
N ASP A 54 8.01 18.06 0.65
CA ASP A 54 6.97 17.97 -0.37
C ASP A 54 5.56 18.22 0.22
N LEU A 55 5.29 17.74 1.44
CA LEU A 55 4.03 17.96 2.15
C LEU A 55 3.83 19.41 2.57
N PHE A 56 4.87 20.08 3.11
CA PHE A 56 4.76 21.49 3.47
C PHE A 56 4.63 22.44 2.27
N ASN A 57 5.07 22.01 1.09
CA ASN A 57 4.92 22.73 -0.17
C ASN A 57 3.61 22.40 -0.91
N GLN A 58 2.68 21.66 -0.30
CA GLN A 58 1.39 21.40 -0.92
C GLN A 58 0.56 22.67 -1.08
N SER A 59 -0.23 22.78 -2.17
CA SER A 59 -1.20 23.87 -2.36
C SER A 59 -2.37 23.77 -1.38
N PHE A 60 -2.75 22.57 -0.96
CA PHE A 60 -3.78 22.33 0.04
C PHE A 60 -3.15 22.30 1.44
N GLN A 61 -3.62 23.17 2.36
CA GLN A 61 -2.97 23.41 3.65
C GLN A 61 -3.73 22.87 4.88
N ASP A 62 -4.98 22.42 4.72
CA ASP A 62 -5.80 21.91 5.84
C ASP A 62 -5.54 20.41 6.07
N PHE A 63 -4.34 20.09 6.53
CA PHE A 63 -3.92 18.72 6.84
C PHE A 63 -3.07 18.62 8.09
N GLU A 64 -3.03 17.45 8.69
CA GLU A 64 -2.06 17.02 9.69
C GLU A 64 -1.20 15.89 9.12
N VAL A 65 0.00 15.72 9.65
CA VAL A 65 0.91 14.61 9.34
C VAL A 65 1.11 13.78 10.60
N ILE A 66 0.90 12.48 10.53
CA ILE A 66 1.25 11.54 11.59
C ILE A 66 2.45 10.74 11.11
N VAL A 67 3.61 11.01 11.70
CA VAL A 67 4.83 10.24 11.48
C VAL A 67 4.90 9.14 12.52
N VAL A 68 4.91 7.90 12.10
CA VAL A 68 5.09 6.73 13.00
C VAL A 68 6.45 6.11 12.76
N ASP A 69 7.23 6.06 13.81
CA ASP A 69 8.59 5.51 13.85
C ASP A 69 8.57 4.19 14.61
N ASP A 70 8.91 3.11 13.91
CA ASP A 70 9.02 1.76 14.50
C ASP A 70 10.42 1.53 15.09
N LEU A 71 10.74 2.30 16.15
CA LEU A 71 12.03 2.27 16.86
C LEU A 71 13.26 2.35 15.94
N SER A 72 13.19 3.14 14.90
CA SER A 72 14.37 3.45 14.08
C SER A 72 15.40 4.25 14.88
N SER A 73 16.51 4.61 14.26
CA SER A 73 17.57 5.37 14.92
C SER A 73 17.07 6.72 15.49
N SER A 74 17.76 7.25 16.49
CA SER A 74 17.48 8.59 17.06
C SER A 74 17.47 9.71 16.01
N GLU A 75 18.10 9.50 14.87
CA GLU A 75 18.20 10.43 13.75
C GLU A 75 16.82 10.78 13.14
N ILE A 76 15.85 9.83 13.13
CA ILE A 76 14.48 10.10 12.65
C ILE A 76 13.76 11.06 13.58
N GLU A 77 13.89 10.85 14.89
CA GLU A 77 13.32 11.73 15.91
C GLU A 77 13.91 13.15 15.81
N GLU A 78 15.22 13.27 15.67
CA GLU A 78 15.92 14.54 15.46
C GLU A 78 15.47 15.23 14.17
N ALA A 79 15.36 14.48 13.07
CA ALA A 79 14.89 15.01 11.80
C ALA A 79 13.48 15.57 11.86
N VAL A 80 12.58 14.92 12.58
CA VAL A 80 11.22 15.40 12.81
C VAL A 80 11.22 16.62 13.74
N ALA A 81 12.07 16.64 14.77
CA ALA A 81 12.17 17.72 15.73
C ALA A 81 12.67 19.05 15.11
N THR A 82 13.49 18.97 14.04
CA THR A 82 13.96 20.15 13.30
C THR A 82 12.84 20.86 12.52
N VAL A 83 11.74 20.18 12.27
CA VAL A 83 10.59 20.76 11.57
C VAL A 83 9.69 21.48 12.58
N ASP A 84 9.76 22.81 12.61
CA ASP A 84 8.86 23.62 13.43
C ASP A 84 7.46 23.70 12.82
N SER A 85 6.70 22.62 13.00
CA SER A 85 5.34 22.57 12.48
C SER A 85 4.35 22.08 13.52
N SER A 86 3.29 22.87 13.69
CA SER A 86 2.11 22.46 14.46
C SER A 86 1.31 21.35 13.79
N LYS A 87 1.61 21.03 12.51
CA LYS A 87 0.91 20.02 11.74
C LYS A 87 1.48 18.60 11.92
N ILE A 88 2.69 18.45 12.50
CA ILE A 88 3.31 17.13 12.67
C ILE A 88 3.01 16.55 14.05
N ASN A 89 2.49 15.36 14.08
CA ASN A 89 2.38 14.48 15.23
C ASN A 89 3.37 13.33 15.05
N TYR A 90 4.26 13.13 16.02
CA TYR A 90 5.26 12.07 15.98
C TYR A 90 4.95 11.00 17.02
N ILE A 91 4.93 9.74 16.60
CA ILE A 91 4.69 8.57 17.44
C ILE A 91 5.87 7.62 17.26
N LYS A 92 6.56 7.31 18.36
CA LYS A 92 7.62 6.30 18.41
C LYS A 92 7.13 5.09 19.19
N LYS A 93 7.15 3.94 18.56
CA LYS A 93 6.63 2.70 19.17
C LYS A 93 7.28 1.49 18.51
N GLN A 94 7.57 0.46 19.32
CA GLN A 94 7.96 -0.85 18.78
C GLN A 94 6.73 -1.55 18.22
N LEU A 95 6.67 -1.68 16.92
CA LEU A 95 5.50 -2.17 16.18
C LEU A 95 5.80 -3.41 15.36
N GLY A 96 7.03 -3.56 14.89
CA GLY A 96 7.53 -4.74 14.18
C GLY A 96 7.09 -4.84 12.72
N SER A 97 6.24 -3.93 12.22
CA SER A 97 5.85 -3.92 10.82
C SER A 97 5.32 -2.58 10.33
N ASN A 98 5.46 -2.33 9.03
CA ASN A 98 4.89 -1.17 8.35
C ASN A 98 3.35 -1.13 8.45
N SER A 99 2.70 -2.29 8.46
CA SER A 99 1.25 -2.43 8.68
C SER A 99 0.84 -1.93 10.06
N SER A 100 1.53 -2.36 11.11
CA SER A 100 1.26 -1.94 12.49
C SER A 100 1.50 -0.45 12.68
N ALA A 101 2.52 0.13 12.01
CA ALA A 101 2.76 1.56 12.02
C ALA A 101 1.61 2.34 11.37
N LYS A 102 1.13 1.91 10.20
CA LYS A 102 -0.01 2.52 9.51
C LYS A 102 -1.30 2.40 10.33
N ASN A 103 -1.54 1.25 10.96
CA ASN A 103 -2.70 1.03 11.84
C ASN A 103 -2.63 1.93 13.08
N CYS A 104 -1.46 2.02 13.71
CA CYS A 104 -1.24 2.94 14.84
C CYS A 104 -1.57 4.39 14.45
N ALA A 105 -1.11 4.86 13.29
CA ALA A 105 -1.44 6.19 12.80
C ALA A 105 -2.95 6.39 12.58
N LEU A 106 -3.66 5.39 12.05
CA LEU A 106 -5.11 5.44 11.86
C LEU A 106 -5.88 5.66 13.17
N ASP A 107 -5.40 5.09 14.27
CA ASP A 107 -6.05 5.23 15.58
C ASP A 107 -5.94 6.67 16.12
N PHE A 108 -4.94 7.45 15.69
CA PHE A 108 -4.75 8.86 16.04
C PHE A 108 -5.24 9.83 14.96
N ALA A 109 -5.63 9.35 13.78
CA ALA A 109 -6.08 10.19 12.67
C ALA A 109 -7.35 10.99 13.03
N LYS A 110 -7.33 12.30 12.74
CA LYS A 110 -8.45 13.22 12.99
C LYS A 110 -9.09 13.75 11.71
N GLY A 111 -8.37 13.68 10.59
CA GLY A 111 -8.83 14.14 9.31
C GLY A 111 -10.13 13.45 8.86
N GLU A 112 -10.92 14.16 8.07
CA GLU A 112 -12.10 13.59 7.41
C GLU A 112 -11.68 12.51 6.39
N TYR A 113 -10.52 12.72 5.77
CA TYR A 113 -9.89 11.82 4.82
C TYR A 113 -8.49 11.40 5.28
N VAL A 114 -8.02 10.26 4.79
CA VAL A 114 -6.69 9.73 5.09
C VAL A 114 -5.95 9.41 3.80
N VAL A 115 -4.68 9.79 3.74
CA VAL A 115 -3.73 9.34 2.72
C VAL A 115 -2.54 8.67 3.39
N PHE A 116 -2.00 7.62 2.77
CA PHE A 116 -0.78 6.96 3.21
C PHE A 116 0.33 7.32 2.23
N VAL A 117 1.37 7.96 2.72
CA VAL A 117 2.52 8.36 1.90
C VAL A 117 3.71 7.49 2.24
N GLU A 118 4.37 6.96 1.23
CA GLU A 118 5.56 6.13 1.40
C GLU A 118 6.83 6.94 1.18
N GLU A 119 7.90 6.62 1.93
CA GLU A 119 9.19 7.34 1.87
C GLU A 119 9.84 7.34 0.47
N ASN A 120 9.52 6.35 -0.36
CA ASN A 120 10.02 6.24 -1.73
C ASN A 120 9.17 6.98 -2.77
N SER A 121 8.25 7.83 -2.34
CA SER A 121 7.42 8.64 -3.21
C SER A 121 7.95 10.09 -3.27
N LYS A 122 7.70 10.76 -4.40
CA LYS A 122 7.83 12.19 -4.57
C LYS A 122 6.48 12.77 -4.92
N LEU A 123 6.03 13.78 -4.16
CA LEU A 123 4.71 14.39 -4.35
C LEU A 123 4.80 15.64 -5.22
N LYS A 124 3.82 15.83 -6.09
CA LYS A 124 3.61 17.12 -6.76
C LYS A 124 2.93 18.10 -5.79
N GLN A 125 3.12 19.39 -6.01
CA GLN A 125 2.60 20.45 -5.15
C GLN A 125 1.07 20.43 -4.99
N ASN A 126 0.33 19.93 -5.97
CA ASN A 126 -1.12 19.84 -5.97
C ASN A 126 -1.67 18.43 -5.64
N TYR A 127 -0.84 17.53 -5.10
CA TYR A 127 -1.23 16.15 -4.83
C TYR A 127 -2.43 16.04 -3.89
N LEU A 128 -2.38 16.69 -2.72
CA LEU A 128 -3.48 16.68 -1.75
C LEU A 128 -4.73 17.38 -2.28
N GLU A 129 -4.55 18.50 -2.99
CA GLU A 129 -5.65 19.28 -3.54
C GLU A 129 -6.46 18.50 -4.59
N ILE A 130 -5.79 17.82 -5.51
CA ILE A 130 -6.45 17.00 -6.55
C ILE A 130 -7.29 15.91 -5.92
N LEU A 131 -6.73 15.17 -4.96
CA LEU A 131 -7.43 14.09 -4.26
C LEU A 131 -8.61 14.62 -3.45
N TYR A 132 -8.40 15.71 -2.68
CA TYR A 132 -9.43 16.31 -1.84
C TYR A 132 -10.62 16.83 -2.65
N ASN A 133 -10.36 17.53 -3.73
CA ASN A 133 -11.42 18.10 -4.58
C ASN A 133 -12.31 17.00 -5.16
N GLU A 134 -11.72 15.89 -5.62
CA GLU A 134 -12.49 14.80 -6.21
C GLU A 134 -13.29 14.02 -5.15
N ILE A 135 -12.66 13.62 -4.05
CA ILE A 135 -13.31 12.81 -3.01
C ILE A 135 -14.44 13.58 -2.32
N SER A 136 -14.23 14.88 -2.04
CA SER A 136 -15.22 15.72 -1.37
C SER A 136 -16.39 16.09 -2.27
N LYS A 137 -16.13 16.46 -3.55
CA LYS A 137 -17.16 16.83 -4.52
C LYS A 137 -18.15 15.71 -4.76
N ASN A 138 -17.67 14.48 -4.90
CA ASN A 138 -18.47 13.32 -5.28
C ASN A 138 -18.87 12.44 -4.09
N ASN A 139 -18.47 12.84 -2.87
CA ASN A 139 -18.71 12.06 -1.64
C ASN A 139 -18.30 10.59 -1.79
N LEU A 140 -17.06 10.38 -2.27
CA LEU A 140 -16.51 9.06 -2.51
C LEU A 140 -16.05 8.38 -1.23
N ASP A 141 -15.96 7.05 -1.25
CA ASP A 141 -15.29 6.26 -0.22
C ASP A 141 -13.78 6.25 -0.45
N ILE A 142 -13.37 6.15 -1.73
CA ILE A 142 -11.98 6.11 -2.17
C ILE A 142 -11.82 6.92 -3.46
N VAL A 143 -10.75 7.68 -3.56
CA VAL A 143 -10.27 8.27 -4.81
C VAL A 143 -8.83 7.85 -5.08
N MET A 144 -8.48 7.66 -6.34
CA MET A 144 -7.12 7.30 -6.76
C MET A 144 -6.59 8.23 -7.84
N LEU A 145 -5.27 8.40 -7.82
CA LEU A 145 -4.52 8.98 -8.94
C LEU A 145 -4.02 7.90 -9.89
N THR A 146 -3.94 8.24 -11.16
CA THR A 146 -3.29 7.37 -12.15
C THR A 146 -1.77 7.38 -11.91
N ARG A 147 -1.14 6.21 -12.05
CA ARG A 147 0.31 6.06 -12.00
C ARG A 147 0.94 6.64 -13.27
N ASP A 148 2.12 7.26 -13.13
CA ASP A 148 2.87 7.82 -14.26
C ASP A 148 3.18 6.72 -15.31
N GLY A 149 2.86 6.99 -16.57
CA GLY A 149 3.02 6.04 -17.68
C GLY A 149 1.91 5.00 -17.83
N TYR A 150 0.85 5.05 -17.02
CA TYR A 150 -0.27 4.10 -17.08
C TYR A 150 -1.58 4.78 -17.47
N PRO A 151 -2.47 4.08 -18.22
CA PRO A 151 -3.79 4.61 -18.54
C PRO A 151 -4.69 4.65 -17.30
N SER A 152 -5.68 5.54 -17.34
CA SER A 152 -6.78 5.50 -16.37
C SER A 152 -7.60 4.21 -16.56
N ILE A 153 -8.01 3.58 -15.47
CA ILE A 153 -8.84 2.38 -15.50
C ILE A 153 -10.32 2.73 -15.69
N LEU A 154 -10.78 3.79 -15.03
CA LEU A 154 -12.19 4.18 -14.99
C LEU A 154 -12.55 5.36 -15.88
N ASP A 155 -11.58 5.99 -16.56
CA ASP A 155 -11.81 7.21 -17.36
C ASP A 155 -12.64 8.27 -16.59
N GLU A 156 -12.27 8.49 -15.32
CA GLU A 156 -12.92 9.44 -14.40
C GLU A 156 -14.38 9.11 -14.04
N LYS A 157 -14.85 7.91 -14.32
CA LYS A 157 -16.18 7.45 -13.90
C LYS A 157 -16.18 7.00 -12.44
N ILE A 158 -17.33 7.17 -11.79
CA ILE A 158 -17.57 6.61 -10.45
C ILE A 158 -18.08 5.18 -10.63
N SER A 159 -17.47 4.24 -9.94
CA SER A 159 -17.86 2.82 -9.92
C SER A 159 -17.88 2.28 -8.50
N SER A 160 -18.33 1.03 -8.35
CA SER A 160 -18.04 0.26 -7.13
C SER A 160 -16.57 -0.12 -7.09
N GLY A 161 -16.04 -0.36 -5.90
CA GLY A 161 -14.66 -0.80 -5.76
C GLY A 161 -14.41 -2.18 -6.37
N GLN A 162 -15.41 -3.08 -6.35
CA GLN A 162 -15.32 -4.39 -7.00
C GLN A 162 -15.17 -4.27 -8.52
N GLU A 163 -15.97 -3.41 -9.16
CA GLU A 163 -15.83 -3.15 -10.61
C GLU A 163 -14.45 -2.58 -10.94
N TYR A 164 -13.95 -1.65 -10.11
CA TYR A 164 -12.60 -1.11 -10.28
C TYR A 164 -11.53 -2.22 -10.21
N LEU A 165 -11.58 -3.10 -9.19
CA LEU A 165 -10.62 -4.19 -9.03
C LEU A 165 -10.63 -5.15 -10.22
N ILE A 166 -11.80 -5.52 -10.70
CA ILE A 166 -11.95 -6.40 -11.88
C ILE A 166 -11.24 -5.79 -13.10
N GLU A 167 -11.53 -4.53 -13.38
CA GLU A 167 -10.94 -3.84 -14.53
C GLU A 167 -9.44 -3.62 -14.36
N GLU A 168 -8.97 -3.25 -13.16
CA GLU A 168 -7.55 -3.07 -12.89
C GLU A 168 -6.77 -4.37 -13.08
N ILE A 169 -7.23 -5.47 -12.51
CA ILE A 169 -6.57 -6.77 -12.63
C ILE A 169 -6.50 -7.21 -14.10
N LYS A 170 -7.60 -7.04 -14.86
CA LYS A 170 -7.65 -7.41 -16.28
C LYS A 170 -6.71 -6.58 -17.14
N ARG A 171 -6.64 -5.26 -16.92
CA ARG A 171 -5.88 -4.34 -17.76
C ARG A 171 -4.39 -4.29 -17.43
N LEU A 172 -4.05 -4.28 -16.13
CA LEU A 172 -2.67 -4.07 -15.69
C LEU A 172 -1.88 -5.38 -15.54
N LYS A 173 -2.56 -6.51 -15.42
CA LYS A 173 -1.90 -7.83 -15.30
C LYS A 173 -0.85 -7.82 -14.17
N SER A 174 0.42 -8.07 -14.48
CA SER A 174 1.53 -8.04 -13.52
C SER A 174 1.97 -6.63 -13.09
N ASP A 175 1.48 -5.57 -13.75
CA ASP A 175 1.86 -4.18 -13.45
C ASP A 175 0.87 -3.47 -12.52
N LEU A 176 0.19 -4.22 -11.67
CA LEU A 176 -0.76 -3.68 -10.69
C LEU A 176 -0.14 -2.59 -9.82
N ASN A 177 -0.88 -1.53 -9.60
CA ASN A 177 -0.43 -0.47 -8.71
C ASN A 177 -0.66 -0.86 -7.24
N TYR A 178 0.40 -1.30 -6.58
CA TYR A 178 0.38 -1.63 -5.14
C TYR A 178 0.69 -0.41 -4.28
N ASN A 179 1.07 0.72 -4.86
CA ASN A 179 1.44 1.89 -4.09
C ASN A 179 0.19 2.58 -3.52
N ILE A 180 0.09 2.54 -2.19
CA ILE A 180 -1.03 3.13 -1.47
C ILE A 180 -1.03 4.66 -1.50
N THR A 181 0.12 5.30 -1.84
CA THR A 181 0.23 6.75 -2.00
C THR A 181 -0.70 7.28 -3.11
N ALA A 182 -1.10 6.42 -4.06
CA ALA A 182 -2.08 6.81 -5.08
C ALA A 182 -3.47 7.11 -4.51
N CYS A 183 -3.80 6.69 -3.29
CA CYS A 183 -5.17 6.65 -2.78
C CYS A 183 -5.41 7.65 -1.65
N MET A 184 -6.61 8.26 -1.64
CA MET A 184 -7.20 8.91 -0.48
C MET A 184 -8.48 8.18 -0.09
N PHE A 185 -8.65 7.94 1.21
CA PHE A 185 -9.76 7.19 1.79
C PHE A 185 -10.60 8.11 2.67
N LYS A 186 -11.91 7.94 2.65
CA LYS A 186 -12.80 8.55 3.63
C LYS A 186 -12.59 7.85 4.98
N ARG A 187 -12.10 8.57 6.02
CA ARG A 187 -11.76 7.95 7.31
C ARG A 187 -12.95 7.25 7.95
N LYS A 188 -14.14 7.87 7.93
CA LYS A 188 -15.37 7.25 8.46
C LYS A 188 -15.69 5.91 7.80
N PHE A 189 -15.40 5.74 6.50
CA PHE A 189 -15.54 4.47 5.80
C PHE A 189 -14.59 3.41 6.38
N LEU A 190 -13.31 3.75 6.57
CA LEU A 190 -12.32 2.84 7.18
C LEU A 190 -12.73 2.44 8.61
N ASP A 191 -13.25 3.37 9.39
CA ASP A 191 -13.64 3.14 10.78
C ASP A 191 -14.90 2.27 10.89
N ILE A 192 -15.95 2.52 10.09
CA ILE A 192 -17.21 1.77 10.13
C ILE A 192 -16.99 0.29 9.81
N TYR A 193 -16.17 0.01 8.81
CA TYR A 193 -15.91 -1.35 8.37
C TYR A 193 -14.66 -1.97 9.01
N ASN A 194 -14.07 -1.30 10.01
CA ASN A 194 -12.85 -1.72 10.71
C ASN A 194 -11.73 -2.15 9.74
N LEU A 195 -11.51 -1.33 8.70
CA LEU A 195 -10.52 -1.61 7.67
C LEU A 195 -9.14 -1.21 8.17
N ARG A 196 -8.28 -2.21 8.37
CA ARG A 196 -6.91 -2.06 8.88
C ARG A 196 -5.95 -2.89 8.02
N PHE A 197 -4.70 -2.48 7.97
CA PHE A 197 -3.63 -3.26 7.34
C PHE A 197 -3.46 -4.60 8.06
N GLN A 198 -3.08 -5.63 7.32
CA GLN A 198 -2.83 -6.96 7.86
C GLN A 198 -1.41 -7.00 8.43
N GLU A 199 -1.29 -7.15 9.76
CA GLU A 199 0.00 -6.97 10.47
C GLU A 199 0.96 -8.14 10.32
N ASP A 200 0.44 -9.34 10.06
CA ASP A 200 1.22 -10.55 9.81
C ASP A 200 1.74 -10.66 8.36
N MET A 201 1.45 -9.67 7.51
CA MET A 201 1.98 -9.59 6.14
C MET A 201 3.26 -8.75 6.10
N LEU A 202 4.36 -9.38 5.68
CA LEU A 202 5.67 -8.74 5.55
C LEU A 202 5.95 -8.23 4.12
N ALA A 203 5.03 -8.45 3.19
CA ALA A 203 5.04 -7.90 1.83
C ALA A 203 3.64 -7.88 1.25
N LEU A 204 3.42 -7.01 0.27
CA LEU A 204 2.13 -6.82 -0.41
C LEU A 204 0.97 -6.44 0.54
N GLU A 205 1.29 -5.94 1.73
CA GLU A 205 0.31 -5.45 2.70
C GLU A 205 -0.57 -4.34 2.10
N ASN A 206 -0.01 -3.48 1.27
CA ASN A 206 -0.74 -2.43 0.57
C ASN A 206 -1.73 -3.01 -0.44
N LEU A 207 -1.33 -4.05 -1.19
CA LEU A 207 -2.23 -4.76 -2.10
C LEU A 207 -3.40 -5.38 -1.34
N TYR A 208 -3.12 -6.10 -0.27
CA TYR A 208 -4.16 -6.76 0.51
C TYR A 208 -5.11 -5.76 1.17
N PHE A 209 -4.59 -4.64 1.70
CA PHE A 209 -5.40 -3.54 2.21
C PHE A 209 -6.29 -2.95 1.11
N LYS A 210 -5.74 -2.74 -0.09
CA LYS A 210 -6.49 -2.29 -1.26
C LYS A 210 -7.61 -3.27 -1.61
N LEU A 211 -7.34 -4.57 -1.68
CA LEU A 211 -8.38 -5.58 -1.94
C LEU A 211 -9.52 -5.49 -0.91
N LYS A 212 -9.20 -5.44 0.39
CA LYS A 212 -10.19 -5.34 1.46
C LYS A 212 -11.02 -4.06 1.38
N THR A 213 -10.40 -2.92 1.13
CA THR A 213 -11.09 -1.64 1.09
C THR A 213 -11.95 -1.50 -0.16
N PHE A 214 -11.45 -1.90 -1.31
CA PHE A 214 -12.20 -1.83 -2.56
C PHE A 214 -13.32 -2.86 -2.65
N ASP A 215 -13.18 -4.04 -2.02
CA ASP A 215 -14.27 -5.02 -1.95
C ASP A 215 -15.56 -4.44 -1.36
N ILE A 216 -15.43 -3.51 -0.41
CA ILE A 216 -16.56 -2.93 0.34
C ILE A 216 -16.94 -1.53 -0.17
N ALA A 217 -16.04 -0.83 -0.85
CA ALA A 217 -16.29 0.54 -1.30
C ALA A 217 -17.44 0.63 -2.30
N GLY A 218 -18.42 1.46 -1.99
CA GLY A 218 -19.58 1.71 -2.85
C GLY A 218 -19.31 2.72 -3.95
N LYS A 219 -18.42 3.69 -3.68
CA LYS A 219 -18.09 4.80 -4.60
C LYS A 219 -16.59 5.02 -4.71
N VAL A 220 -16.03 4.65 -5.83
CA VAL A 220 -14.62 4.84 -6.17
C VAL A 220 -14.49 5.63 -7.46
N SER A 221 -13.52 6.54 -7.52
CA SER A 221 -13.14 7.25 -8.75
C SER A 221 -11.62 7.19 -8.94
N GLN A 222 -11.18 7.17 -10.19
CA GLN A 222 -9.79 7.33 -10.56
C GLN A 222 -9.61 8.58 -11.40
N ILE A 223 -8.72 9.45 -10.98
CA ILE A 223 -8.39 10.68 -11.69
C ILE A 223 -7.26 10.41 -12.67
N GLY A 224 -7.43 10.76 -13.93
CA GLY A 224 -6.43 10.65 -15.00
C GLY A 224 -5.21 11.58 -14.84
N LYS A 225 -4.89 12.00 -13.61
CA LYS A 225 -3.78 12.89 -13.28
C LYS A 225 -2.71 12.19 -12.47
N VAL A 226 -1.46 12.51 -12.76
CA VAL A 226 -0.30 12.05 -11.99
C VAL A 226 0.01 13.10 -10.92
N GLY A 227 -0.20 12.75 -9.65
CA GLY A 227 0.09 13.62 -8.49
C GLY A 227 1.33 13.23 -7.70
N TYR A 228 1.90 12.04 -7.96
CA TYR A 228 3.09 11.54 -7.31
C TYR A 228 3.96 10.73 -8.29
N LYS A 229 5.19 10.46 -7.89
CA LYS A 229 6.13 9.61 -8.62
C LYS A 229 6.81 8.66 -7.65
N ASP A 230 6.87 7.38 -8.00
CA ASP A 230 7.66 6.40 -7.28
C ASP A 230 9.15 6.61 -7.57
N LEU A 231 9.94 6.76 -6.53
CA LEU A 231 11.39 6.77 -6.61
C LEU A 231 11.87 5.33 -6.62
N LEU A 232 11.99 4.75 -7.81
CA LEU A 232 12.48 3.37 -7.96
C LEU A 232 13.86 3.24 -7.32
N GLU A 233 14.01 2.29 -6.40
CA GLU A 233 15.34 1.86 -5.99
C GLU A 233 16.03 1.21 -7.18
N LYS A 234 17.29 1.59 -7.42
CA LYS A 234 18.12 0.85 -8.36
C LYS A 234 18.10 -0.61 -7.91
N LYS A 235 17.74 -1.54 -8.80
CA LYS A 235 17.76 -2.98 -8.53
C LYS A 235 19.09 -3.32 -7.87
N SER A 236 19.08 -3.53 -6.56
CA SER A 236 20.24 -4.09 -5.86
C SER A 236 20.49 -5.49 -6.42
N VAL A 237 21.74 -5.87 -6.53
CA VAL A 237 22.12 -7.25 -6.89
C VAL A 237 21.43 -8.16 -5.85
N ARG A 238 20.43 -8.91 -6.29
CA ARG A 238 19.70 -9.85 -5.43
C ARG A 238 20.55 -11.11 -5.28
N ASN A 239 20.84 -11.48 -4.05
CA ASN A 239 21.40 -12.81 -3.76
C ASN A 239 20.28 -13.83 -3.52
N ASN A 240 20.59 -15.12 -3.56
CA ASN A 240 19.59 -16.19 -3.41
C ASN A 240 18.80 -16.07 -2.12
N ALA A 241 19.42 -15.74 -0.99
CA ALA A 241 18.71 -15.58 0.29
C ALA A 241 17.65 -14.44 0.25
N MET A 242 17.91 -13.36 -0.49
CA MET A 242 16.91 -12.28 -0.69
C MET A 242 15.77 -12.72 -1.61
N ILE A 243 16.08 -13.54 -2.63
CA ILE A 243 15.09 -14.10 -3.53
C ILE A 243 14.16 -15.02 -2.75
N ASP A 244 14.69 -15.95 -1.95
CA ASP A 244 13.93 -16.89 -1.12
C ASP A 244 13.04 -16.17 -0.12
N ALA A 245 13.55 -15.13 0.54
CA ALA A 245 12.77 -14.32 1.47
C ALA A 245 11.62 -13.59 0.74
N SER A 246 11.86 -13.06 -0.45
CA SER A 246 10.83 -12.40 -1.26
C SER A 246 9.78 -13.39 -1.74
N THR A 247 10.20 -14.55 -2.19
CA THR A 247 9.31 -15.66 -2.60
C THR A 247 8.38 -16.08 -1.48
N ARG A 248 8.92 -16.38 -0.28
CA ARG A 248 8.10 -16.75 0.89
C ARG A 248 7.08 -15.68 1.24
N ARG A 249 7.44 -14.40 1.17
CA ARG A 249 6.52 -13.28 1.44
C ARG A 249 5.40 -13.18 0.41
N ILE A 250 5.71 -13.36 -0.89
CA ILE A 250 4.69 -13.40 -1.95
C ILE A 250 3.77 -14.60 -1.75
N MET A 251 4.30 -15.77 -1.37
CA MET A 251 3.49 -16.95 -1.11
C MET A 251 2.51 -16.77 0.05
N ILE A 252 2.93 -16.10 1.12
CA ILE A 252 2.03 -15.71 2.21
C ILE A 252 0.89 -14.82 1.68
N ALA A 253 1.22 -13.82 0.84
CA ALA A 253 0.23 -12.94 0.26
C ALA A 253 -0.75 -13.69 -0.67
N VAL A 254 -0.26 -14.61 -1.50
CA VAL A 254 -1.11 -15.47 -2.35
C VAL A 254 -2.08 -16.28 -1.50
N ASN A 255 -1.62 -16.93 -0.43
CA ASN A 255 -2.48 -17.70 0.46
C ASN A 255 -3.56 -16.82 1.12
N LYS A 256 -3.21 -15.62 1.58
CA LYS A 256 -4.18 -14.65 2.13
C LYS A 256 -5.22 -14.21 1.10
N ILE A 257 -4.83 -14.01 -0.15
CA ILE A 257 -5.76 -13.68 -1.23
C ILE A 257 -6.66 -14.88 -1.56
N GLU A 258 -6.14 -16.10 -1.51
CA GLU A 258 -6.93 -17.32 -1.69
C GLU A 258 -7.98 -17.52 -0.59
N GLU A 259 -7.66 -17.20 0.66
CA GLU A 259 -8.64 -17.18 1.75
C GLU A 259 -9.70 -16.07 1.52
N PHE A 260 -9.26 -14.88 1.12
CA PHE A 260 -10.10 -13.72 0.89
C PHE A 260 -11.09 -13.92 -0.27
N LYS A 261 -10.69 -14.61 -1.37
CA LYS A 261 -11.51 -14.76 -2.58
C LYS A 261 -12.71 -15.69 -2.42
N GLN A 262 -12.72 -16.53 -1.38
CA GLN A 262 -13.79 -17.52 -1.18
C GLN A 262 -15.16 -16.84 -1.16
N ASN A 263 -16.08 -17.35 -2.00
CA ASN A 263 -17.44 -16.84 -2.16
C ASN A 263 -17.56 -15.39 -2.70
N LYS A 264 -16.49 -14.84 -3.29
CA LYS A 264 -16.54 -13.52 -3.95
C LYS A 264 -17.09 -13.63 -5.36
N LYS A 265 -17.95 -12.68 -5.75
CA LYS A 265 -18.53 -12.61 -7.12
C LYS A 265 -17.46 -12.44 -8.23
N TYR A 266 -16.26 -11.98 -7.87
CA TYR A 266 -15.13 -11.74 -8.77
C TYR A 266 -13.92 -12.66 -8.49
N GLU A 267 -14.22 -13.87 -7.99
CA GLU A 267 -13.20 -14.88 -7.67
C GLU A 267 -12.27 -15.17 -8.84
N GLU A 268 -12.79 -15.19 -10.07
CA GLU A 268 -11.97 -15.39 -11.28
C GLU A 268 -10.89 -14.32 -11.44
N SER A 269 -11.22 -13.04 -11.17
CA SER A 269 -10.24 -11.95 -11.21
C SER A 269 -9.18 -12.11 -10.12
N LEU A 270 -9.55 -12.57 -8.92
CA LEU A 270 -8.60 -12.83 -7.84
C LEU A 270 -7.71 -14.05 -8.15
N ASN A 271 -8.23 -15.06 -8.82
CA ASN A 271 -7.42 -16.18 -9.33
C ASN A 271 -6.38 -15.69 -10.33
N LEU A 272 -6.78 -14.79 -11.22
CA LEU A 272 -5.88 -14.16 -12.17
C LEU A 272 -4.78 -13.34 -11.46
N LEU A 273 -5.14 -12.57 -10.44
CA LEU A 273 -4.18 -11.84 -9.61
C LEU A 273 -3.17 -12.78 -8.94
N CYS A 274 -3.63 -13.87 -8.32
CA CYS A 274 -2.75 -14.88 -7.76
C CYS A 274 -1.81 -15.47 -8.82
N GLY A 275 -2.31 -15.71 -10.03
CA GLY A 275 -1.49 -16.14 -11.17
C GLY A 275 -0.37 -15.15 -11.48
N TYR A 276 -0.64 -13.86 -11.56
CA TYR A 276 0.39 -12.83 -11.80
C TYR A 276 1.43 -12.76 -10.68
N LEU A 277 1.02 -12.86 -9.42
CA LEU A 277 1.97 -12.90 -8.29
C LEU A 277 2.88 -14.13 -8.35
N LEU A 278 2.36 -15.28 -8.76
CA LEU A 278 3.15 -16.48 -8.99
C LEU A 278 4.11 -16.33 -10.18
N PHE A 279 3.72 -15.62 -11.24
CA PHE A 279 4.65 -15.26 -12.32
C PHE A 279 5.81 -14.39 -11.83
N ASP A 280 5.56 -13.45 -10.91
CA ASP A 280 6.63 -12.64 -10.33
C ASP A 280 7.61 -13.50 -9.52
N VAL A 281 7.13 -14.55 -8.83
CA VAL A 281 7.99 -15.54 -8.18
C VAL A 281 8.85 -16.27 -9.23
N LEU A 282 8.25 -16.75 -10.32
CA LEU A 282 8.99 -17.41 -11.40
C LEU A 282 10.09 -16.53 -12.01
N ARG A 283 9.82 -15.22 -12.15
CA ARG A 283 10.78 -14.25 -12.69
C ARG A 283 11.97 -13.95 -11.77
N MET A 284 11.81 -14.17 -10.47
CA MET A 284 12.88 -13.92 -9.50
C MET A 284 13.95 -15.02 -9.53
N HIS A 285 13.58 -16.23 -9.87
CA HIS A 285 14.46 -17.40 -9.84
C HIS A 285 15.12 -17.65 -11.20
N GLU A 286 16.45 -17.54 -11.25
CA GLU A 286 17.23 -17.87 -12.46
C GLU A 286 17.35 -19.40 -12.65
N ASN A 287 17.29 -20.18 -11.58
CA ASN A 287 17.47 -21.63 -11.56
C ASN A 287 16.45 -22.29 -10.63
N MET A 288 15.26 -22.60 -11.16
CA MET A 288 14.16 -23.16 -10.38
C MET A 288 14.26 -24.69 -10.15
N SER A 289 15.31 -25.36 -10.61
CA SER A 289 15.45 -26.81 -10.48
C SER A 289 15.57 -27.30 -9.03
N GLU A 290 15.92 -26.39 -8.10
CA GLU A 290 16.09 -26.68 -6.67
C GLU A 290 14.85 -26.35 -5.83
N GLU A 291 13.83 -25.67 -6.41
CA GLU A 291 12.63 -25.18 -5.70
C GLU A 291 11.41 -26.06 -5.99
N ILE A 292 11.50 -27.34 -5.64
CA ILE A 292 10.45 -28.34 -5.94
C ILE A 292 9.09 -27.93 -5.37
N GLU A 293 9.02 -27.42 -4.14
CA GLU A 293 7.76 -27.03 -3.49
C GLU A 293 7.06 -25.89 -4.24
N ILE A 294 7.81 -24.89 -4.71
CA ILE A 294 7.27 -23.77 -5.48
C ILE A 294 6.75 -24.26 -6.84
N LEU A 295 7.49 -25.15 -7.48
CA LEU A 295 7.07 -25.73 -8.76
C LEU A 295 5.79 -26.55 -8.63
N GLU A 296 5.65 -27.36 -7.59
CA GLU A 296 4.44 -28.13 -7.31
C GLU A 296 3.25 -27.20 -7.03
N LEU A 297 3.47 -26.13 -6.26
CA LEU A 297 2.47 -25.14 -5.97
C LEU A 297 1.98 -24.43 -7.24
N ILE A 298 2.89 -24.03 -8.13
CA ILE A 298 2.55 -23.39 -9.41
C ILE A 298 1.79 -24.37 -10.32
N LYS A 299 2.22 -25.64 -10.38
CA LYS A 299 1.51 -26.69 -11.15
C LYS A 299 0.09 -26.90 -10.64
N SER A 300 -0.10 -26.95 -9.31
CA SER A 300 -1.42 -27.11 -8.70
C SER A 300 -2.37 -25.96 -9.03
N ARG A 301 -1.81 -24.76 -9.27
CA ARG A 301 -2.55 -23.51 -9.57
C ARG A 301 -2.46 -23.11 -11.04
N LYS A 302 -2.13 -24.02 -11.95
CA LYS A 302 -2.02 -23.73 -13.39
C LYS A 302 -3.25 -23.05 -13.99
N ASN A 303 -4.44 -23.26 -13.41
CA ASN A 303 -5.69 -22.65 -13.87
C ASN A 303 -5.79 -21.16 -13.55
N TYR A 304 -4.94 -20.63 -12.65
CA TYR A 304 -4.91 -19.20 -12.34
C TYR A 304 -4.17 -18.39 -13.40
N PHE A 305 -3.34 -19.05 -14.20
CA PHE A 305 -2.62 -18.36 -15.26
C PHE A 305 -3.57 -18.12 -16.43
N GLU A 306 -3.89 -16.85 -16.68
CA GLU A 306 -4.52 -16.45 -17.91
C GLU A 306 -3.50 -16.66 -19.02
N SER A 307 -3.81 -17.54 -19.94
CA SER A 307 -3.02 -17.67 -21.15
C SER A 307 -3.92 -17.30 -22.31
N ASP A 308 -3.57 -16.27 -23.03
CA ASP A 308 -4.21 -15.95 -24.31
C ASP A 308 -3.98 -17.08 -25.35
N THR A 309 -3.14 -18.04 -25.00
CA THR A 309 -2.82 -19.16 -25.89
C THR A 309 -2.78 -20.49 -25.13
N PHE A 310 -3.31 -21.51 -25.74
CA PHE A 310 -3.22 -22.92 -25.30
C PHE A 310 -1.76 -23.34 -24.98
N VAL A 311 -0.79 -22.78 -25.71
CA VAL A 311 0.64 -23.04 -25.54
C VAL A 311 1.13 -22.70 -24.12
N ASN A 312 0.72 -21.56 -23.56
CA ASN A 312 1.16 -21.15 -22.22
C ASN A 312 0.65 -22.10 -21.13
N LYS A 313 -0.64 -22.49 -21.17
CA LYS A 313 -1.21 -23.47 -20.23
C LYS A 313 -0.49 -24.81 -20.30
N THR A 314 -0.20 -25.26 -21.52
CA THR A 314 0.50 -26.52 -21.77
C THR A 314 1.94 -26.44 -21.26
N MET A 315 2.65 -25.33 -21.51
CA MET A 315 4.03 -25.15 -21.04
C MET A 315 4.11 -25.15 -19.51
N ILE A 316 3.19 -24.45 -18.82
CA ILE A 316 3.14 -24.46 -17.35
C ILE A 316 2.88 -25.86 -16.81
N ALA A 317 1.96 -26.60 -17.44
CA ALA A 317 1.60 -27.94 -17.00
C ALA A 317 2.74 -28.94 -17.20
N MET A 318 3.50 -28.83 -18.31
CA MET A 318 4.57 -29.76 -18.67
C MET A 318 5.91 -29.38 -18.02
N SER A 319 6.27 -28.11 -18.02
CA SER A 319 7.53 -27.62 -17.46
C SER A 319 7.44 -26.14 -17.06
N PRO A 320 7.10 -25.83 -15.80
CA PRO A 320 7.11 -24.47 -15.28
C PRO A 320 8.48 -23.78 -15.45
N ILE A 321 9.58 -24.55 -15.39
CA ILE A 321 10.94 -24.04 -15.57
C ILE A 321 11.15 -23.52 -17.01
N MET A 322 10.71 -24.27 -18.01
CA MET A 322 10.81 -23.82 -19.42
C MET A 322 9.98 -22.56 -19.65
N PHE A 323 8.82 -22.48 -19.01
CA PHE A 323 7.96 -21.30 -19.08
C PHE A 323 8.61 -20.08 -18.44
N ALA A 324 9.19 -20.22 -17.23
CA ALA A 324 9.93 -19.16 -16.54
C ALA A 324 11.11 -18.66 -17.39
N ASN A 325 11.88 -19.58 -17.98
CA ASN A 325 12.99 -19.24 -18.88
C ASN A 325 12.52 -18.52 -20.16
N HIS A 326 11.35 -18.85 -20.67
CA HIS A 326 10.75 -18.15 -21.81
C HIS A 326 10.36 -16.71 -21.46
N LEU A 327 9.78 -16.48 -20.29
CA LEU A 327 9.45 -15.15 -19.78
C LEU A 327 10.71 -14.29 -19.61
N ASN A 328 11.74 -14.82 -18.95
CA ASN A 328 13.00 -14.11 -18.73
C ASN A 328 13.70 -13.69 -20.04
N ARG A 329 13.50 -14.40 -21.15
CA ARG A 329 14.03 -14.03 -22.46
C ARG A 329 13.24 -12.92 -23.15
N LYS A 330 11.92 -12.82 -22.91
CA LYS A 330 11.08 -11.76 -23.47
C LYS A 330 11.35 -10.40 -22.82
N ASP A 331 11.64 -10.37 -21.52
CA ASP A 331 11.90 -9.12 -20.78
C ASP A 331 13.33 -8.54 -21.03
N ARG A 332 14.19 -9.28 -21.73
CA ARG A 332 15.54 -8.83 -22.14
C ARG A 332 15.59 -8.22 -23.54
N ARG A 333 14.49 -8.15 -24.25
CA ARG A 333 14.33 -7.50 -25.57
C ARG A 333 13.50 -6.23 -25.44
#